data_83737e089fd6d4c4b12c5244e063c0d6
#
_entry.id   83737e089fd6d4c4b12c5244e063c0d6
#
_cell.length_a   1.000
_cell.length_b   1.000
_cell.length_c   1.000
_cell.angle_alpha   90.00
_cell.angle_beta   90.00
_cell.angle_gamma   90.00
#
_symmetry.space_group_name_H-M   'P 1'
#
loop_
_entity.id
_entity.type
_entity.pdbx_description
1 polymer ?
#
loop_
_entity_poly.entity_id
_entity_poly.type
_entity_poly.pdbx_seq_one_letter_code
_entity_poly.pdbx_strand_id
1 'polypeptide(L)'
;ALLERLGQYVQRYERDLSAVVSEEQYEQTVASQGGLPADTRQLRSDFLLASAGEAGWVAFRDVFEVDSAPVSGRTDRLIELFVKPTGDSRQQVKQIVDASSKYNLGWVNRTINVPTMVLQFARPDQQARSAFRRAGMSEVSVGRVREIRFNERALPRMIQTPDNAAATGAFWIDEATGRIVRTELRVSAGSTTAVIGVSYARQPKLDLWLPVLMNERYSTPRQATITGRAIYRNFRRFDVEVGTIIK
;
A
#
# COMPACT_ATOMS: atom_id res chain seq x y z
N ALA A 1 23.21 10.51 5.00
CA ALA A 1 22.42 11.41 5.88
C ALA A 1 20.92 11.42 5.59
N LEU A 2 20.42 12.05 4.49
CA LEU A 2 18.96 12.18 4.28
C LEU A 2 18.29 10.86 3.92
N LEU A 3 18.85 10.12 2.98
CA LEU A 3 18.35 8.79 2.58
C LEU A 3 18.41 7.78 3.73
N GLU A 4 19.43 7.86 4.55
CA GLU A 4 19.56 7.05 5.75
C GLU A 4 18.44 7.36 6.76
N ARG A 5 18.14 8.64 7.01
CA ARG A 5 17.01 9.03 7.89
C ARG A 5 15.67 8.51 7.35
N LEU A 6 15.46 8.62 6.04
CA LEU A 6 14.28 8.06 5.39
C LEU A 6 14.19 6.55 5.63
N GLY A 7 15.27 5.81 5.45
CA GLY A 7 15.32 4.37 5.69
C GLY A 7 15.05 3.99 7.14
N GLN A 8 15.69 4.68 8.08
CA GLN A 8 15.45 4.49 9.52
C GLN A 8 14.00 4.81 9.90
N TYR A 9 13.42 5.86 9.30
CA TYR A 9 12.00 6.18 9.49
C TYR A 9 11.12 5.02 9.00
N VAL A 10 11.34 4.49 7.79
CA VAL A 10 10.54 3.39 7.23
C VAL A 10 10.64 2.13 8.10
N GLN A 11 11.83 1.77 8.58
CA GLN A 11 11.98 0.63 9.48
C GLN A 11 11.20 0.77 10.80
N ARG A 12 11.21 1.97 11.40
CA ARG A 12 10.40 2.24 12.59
C ARG A 12 8.92 2.19 12.26
N TYR A 13 8.53 2.84 11.16
CA TYR A 13 7.17 2.92 10.69
C TYR A 13 6.54 1.53 10.47
N GLU A 14 7.27 0.59 9.85
CA GLU A 14 6.78 -0.77 9.62
C GLU A 14 6.49 -1.50 10.96
N ARG A 15 7.38 -1.36 11.94
CA ARG A 15 7.15 -1.94 13.28
C ARG A 15 5.94 -1.32 13.98
N ASP A 16 5.82 -0.01 13.91
CA ASP A 16 4.74 0.71 14.59
C ASP A 16 3.38 0.43 13.93
N LEU A 17 3.36 0.33 12.59
CA LEU A 17 2.14 0.07 11.82
C LEU A 17 1.68 -1.38 11.93
N SER A 18 2.57 -2.33 12.20
CA SER A 18 2.21 -3.75 12.34
C SER A 18 1.25 -4.02 13.52
N ALA A 19 1.19 -3.10 14.47
CA ALA A 19 0.26 -3.15 15.60
C ALA A 19 -0.97 -2.25 15.38
N VAL A 20 -1.21 -1.77 14.17
CA VAL A 20 -2.30 -0.82 13.86
C VAL A 20 -3.23 -1.40 12.82
N VAL A 21 -4.52 -1.34 13.11
CA VAL A 21 -5.60 -1.59 12.14
C VAL A 21 -6.31 -0.28 11.87
N SER A 22 -6.65 -0.03 10.60
CA SER A 22 -7.50 1.08 10.17
C SER A 22 -8.72 0.58 9.42
N GLU A 23 -9.81 1.30 9.49
CA GLU A 23 -10.94 1.12 8.58
C GLU A 23 -10.60 1.84 7.26
N GLU A 24 -10.73 1.11 6.15
CA GLU A 24 -10.57 1.63 4.80
C GLU A 24 -11.94 1.75 4.12
N GLN A 25 -12.20 2.92 3.56
CA GLN A 25 -13.30 3.15 2.61
C GLN A 25 -12.69 3.35 1.24
N TYR A 26 -12.93 2.39 0.34
CA TYR A 26 -12.28 2.37 -0.96
C TYR A 26 -13.30 2.36 -2.09
N GLU A 27 -13.30 3.45 -2.86
CA GLU A 27 -14.11 3.61 -4.06
C GLU A 27 -13.26 3.37 -5.30
N GLN A 28 -13.78 2.57 -6.22
CA GLN A 28 -13.14 2.23 -7.49
C GLN A 28 -14.08 2.59 -8.64
N THR A 29 -13.52 3.13 -9.70
CA THR A 29 -14.27 3.49 -10.91
C THR A 29 -13.54 3.03 -12.16
N VAL A 30 -14.27 2.42 -13.09
CA VAL A 30 -13.80 2.07 -14.43
C VAL A 30 -14.57 2.93 -15.42
N ALA A 31 -13.92 3.93 -15.99
CA ALA A 31 -14.52 4.86 -16.94
C ALA A 31 -14.07 4.54 -18.36
N SER A 32 -15.00 4.30 -19.27
CA SER A 32 -14.71 4.07 -20.68
C SER A 32 -14.32 5.35 -21.41
N GLN A 33 -13.56 5.20 -22.50
CA GLN A 33 -13.19 6.35 -23.37
C GLN A 33 -14.39 6.90 -24.17
N GLY A 34 -15.52 6.20 -24.21
CA GLY A 34 -16.68 6.55 -25.02
C GLY A 34 -17.86 7.19 -24.29
N GLY A 35 -17.67 7.64 -23.04
CA GLY A 35 -18.75 8.28 -22.26
C GLY A 35 -19.85 7.31 -21.80
N LEU A 36 -19.60 5.99 -21.85
CA LEU A 36 -20.49 4.99 -21.26
C LEU A 36 -20.50 5.14 -19.72
N PRO A 37 -21.56 4.69 -19.04
CA PRO A 37 -21.60 4.69 -17.59
C PRO A 37 -20.36 4.04 -16.99
N ALA A 38 -19.79 4.66 -15.96
CA ALA A 38 -18.66 4.10 -15.24
C ALA A 38 -19.13 2.96 -14.33
N ASP A 39 -18.44 1.82 -14.37
CA ASP A 39 -18.58 0.82 -13.32
C ASP A 39 -17.94 1.36 -12.04
N THR A 40 -18.68 1.32 -10.95
CA THR A 40 -18.22 1.76 -9.63
C THR A 40 -18.33 0.62 -8.64
N ARG A 41 -17.41 0.55 -7.69
CA ARG A 41 -17.48 -0.35 -6.54
C ARG A 41 -17.02 0.34 -5.30
N GLN A 42 -17.75 0.15 -4.22
CA GLN A 42 -17.37 0.62 -2.90
C GLN A 42 -17.02 -0.57 -2.02
N LEU A 43 -15.88 -0.48 -1.36
CA LEU A 43 -15.43 -1.47 -0.37
C LEU A 43 -15.31 -0.81 0.99
N ARG A 44 -15.68 -1.54 2.03
CA ARG A 44 -15.24 -1.27 3.40
C ARG A 44 -14.41 -2.43 3.89
N SER A 45 -13.27 -2.10 4.49
CA SER A 45 -12.25 -3.09 4.86
C SER A 45 -11.59 -2.71 6.16
N ASP A 46 -11.13 -3.68 6.91
CA ASP A 46 -10.03 -3.48 7.84
C ASP A 46 -8.70 -3.57 7.06
N PHE A 47 -7.85 -2.57 7.20
CA PHE A 47 -6.52 -2.54 6.60
C PHE A 47 -5.46 -2.67 7.69
N LEU A 48 -4.52 -3.59 7.50
CA LEU A 48 -3.43 -3.88 8.44
C LEU A 48 -2.17 -4.34 7.73
N LEU A 49 -1.03 -4.28 8.42
CA LEU A 49 0.18 -5.01 8.05
C LEU A 49 0.21 -6.35 8.77
N ALA A 50 0.25 -7.43 8.02
CA ALA A 50 0.36 -8.79 8.54
C ALA A 50 1.80 -9.29 8.44
N SER A 51 2.23 -10.04 9.46
CA SER A 51 3.51 -10.75 9.39
C SER A 51 3.37 -12.00 8.53
N ALA A 52 4.30 -12.16 7.59
CA ALA A 52 4.43 -13.36 6.75
C ALA A 52 5.76 -14.09 7.03
N GLY A 53 6.16 -14.15 8.29
CA GLY A 53 7.38 -14.82 8.74
C GLY A 53 8.63 -14.21 8.09
N GLU A 54 9.47 -15.03 7.48
CA GLU A 54 10.72 -14.59 6.82
C GLU A 54 10.48 -13.66 5.63
N ALA A 55 9.30 -13.68 5.01
CA ALA A 55 8.94 -12.76 3.93
C ALA A 55 8.67 -11.32 4.43
N GLY A 56 8.64 -11.10 5.75
CA GLY A 56 8.45 -9.80 6.36
C GLY A 56 6.97 -9.40 6.48
N TRP A 57 6.68 -8.12 6.28
CA TRP A 57 5.34 -7.58 6.42
C TRP A 57 4.64 -7.43 5.07
N VAL A 58 3.38 -7.83 5.02
CA VAL A 58 2.52 -7.70 3.84
C VAL A 58 1.26 -6.92 4.20
N ALA A 59 0.86 -6.01 3.33
CA ALA A 59 -0.39 -5.28 3.50
C ALA A 59 -1.59 -6.19 3.22
N PHE A 60 -2.57 -6.18 4.10
CA PHE A 60 -3.79 -6.96 3.98
C PHE A 60 -5.01 -6.05 4.06
N ARG A 61 -5.89 -6.18 3.07
CA ARG A 61 -7.20 -5.57 3.01
C ARG A 61 -8.24 -6.64 3.31
N ASP A 62 -8.77 -6.65 4.50
CA ASP A 62 -9.84 -7.56 4.92
C ASP A 62 -11.20 -6.94 4.61
N VAL A 63 -11.71 -7.20 3.42
CA VAL A 63 -12.99 -6.66 2.95
C VAL A 63 -14.13 -7.31 3.72
N PHE A 64 -14.95 -6.51 4.39
CA PHE A 64 -16.14 -6.95 5.11
C PHE A 64 -17.46 -6.47 4.49
N GLU A 65 -17.40 -5.49 3.54
CA GLU A 65 -18.57 -4.97 2.84
C GLU A 65 -18.21 -4.59 1.40
N VAL A 66 -19.05 -4.97 0.45
CA VAL A 66 -18.95 -4.63 -0.98
C VAL A 66 -20.28 -4.05 -1.43
N ASP A 67 -20.29 -2.83 -1.94
CA ASP A 67 -21.48 -2.13 -2.43
C ASP A 67 -22.66 -2.18 -1.43
N SER A 68 -22.35 -1.93 -0.15
CA SER A 68 -23.27 -1.99 1.01
C SER A 68 -23.77 -3.40 1.37
N ALA A 69 -23.27 -4.45 0.73
CA ALA A 69 -23.59 -5.82 1.07
C ALA A 69 -22.47 -6.47 1.91
N PRO A 70 -22.78 -7.13 3.03
CA PRO A 70 -21.76 -7.77 3.87
C PRO A 70 -21.13 -8.97 3.15
N VAL A 71 -19.82 -9.15 3.36
CA VAL A 71 -19.07 -10.29 2.83
C VAL A 71 -19.15 -11.47 3.78
N SER A 72 -19.62 -12.62 3.30
CA SER A 72 -19.66 -13.87 4.05
C SER A 72 -18.29 -14.56 4.16
N GLY A 73 -18.14 -15.48 5.13
CA GLY A 73 -16.92 -16.30 5.28
C GLY A 73 -15.67 -15.54 5.72
N ARG A 74 -15.82 -14.33 6.29
CA ARG A 74 -14.69 -13.50 6.73
C ARG A 74 -13.85 -14.18 7.82
N THR A 75 -14.49 -14.75 8.85
CA THR A 75 -13.79 -15.40 9.95
C THR A 75 -12.99 -16.60 9.48
N ASP A 76 -13.56 -17.44 8.62
CA ASP A 76 -12.88 -18.60 8.07
C ASP A 76 -11.65 -18.19 7.25
N ARG A 77 -11.79 -17.15 6.41
CA ARG A 77 -10.67 -16.57 5.63
C ARG A 77 -9.53 -16.08 6.52
N LEU A 78 -9.84 -15.38 7.63
CA LEU A 78 -8.81 -14.89 8.56
C LEU A 78 -8.11 -16.06 9.27
N ILE A 79 -8.86 -17.10 9.63
CA ILE A 79 -8.29 -18.32 10.22
C ILE A 79 -7.34 -19.02 9.23
N GLU A 80 -7.75 -19.19 7.98
CA GLU A 80 -6.91 -19.80 6.94
C GLU A 80 -5.64 -19.00 6.66
N LEU A 81 -5.74 -17.68 6.57
CA LEU A 81 -4.60 -16.83 6.23
C LEU A 81 -3.60 -16.65 7.37
N PHE A 82 -4.06 -16.58 8.64
CA PHE A 82 -3.21 -16.13 9.74
C PHE A 82 -3.08 -17.12 10.89
N VAL A 83 -4.07 -18.00 11.11
CA VAL A 83 -4.06 -18.97 12.21
C VAL A 83 -3.58 -20.33 11.73
N LYS A 84 -4.02 -20.77 10.55
CA LYS A 84 -3.67 -22.07 9.96
C LYS A 84 -3.17 -21.89 8.52
N PRO A 85 -2.10 -21.12 8.30
CA PRO A 85 -1.58 -20.92 6.95
C PRO A 85 -1.11 -22.25 6.36
N THR A 86 -1.47 -22.49 5.11
CA THR A 86 -1.02 -23.65 4.34
C THR A 86 0.14 -23.25 3.43
N GLY A 87 1.23 -23.99 3.50
CA GLY A 87 2.40 -23.76 2.67
C GLY A 87 3.50 -22.93 3.33
N ASP A 88 4.49 -22.55 2.53
CA ASP A 88 5.61 -21.73 2.97
C ASP A 88 5.25 -20.22 3.01
N SER A 89 6.19 -19.41 3.53
CA SER A 89 5.98 -17.95 3.65
C SER A 89 5.66 -17.26 2.32
N ARG A 90 6.17 -17.75 1.19
CA ARG A 90 5.90 -17.16 -0.13
C ARG A 90 4.48 -17.46 -0.58
N GLN A 91 4.02 -18.68 -0.35
CA GLN A 91 2.64 -19.08 -0.65
C GLN A 91 1.66 -18.32 0.23
N GLN A 92 1.96 -18.13 1.51
CA GLN A 92 1.16 -17.31 2.41
C GLN A 92 1.06 -15.85 1.93
N VAL A 93 2.17 -15.21 1.55
CA VAL A 93 2.16 -13.85 0.98
C VAL A 93 1.26 -13.79 -0.24
N LYS A 94 1.37 -14.76 -1.16
CA LYS A 94 0.53 -14.81 -2.35
C LYS A 94 -0.96 -14.90 -1.98
N GLN A 95 -1.34 -15.78 -1.05
CA GLN A 95 -2.72 -15.91 -0.59
C GLN A 95 -3.26 -14.62 0.03
N ILE A 96 -2.46 -13.91 0.84
CA ILE A 96 -2.82 -12.62 1.43
C ILE A 96 -3.04 -11.57 0.35
N VAL A 97 -2.14 -11.47 -0.63
CA VAL A 97 -2.24 -10.52 -1.75
C VAL A 97 -3.46 -10.83 -2.62
N ASP A 98 -3.70 -12.10 -2.95
CA ASP A 98 -4.85 -12.53 -3.74
C ASP A 98 -6.18 -12.22 -3.00
N ALA A 99 -6.25 -12.48 -1.70
CA ALA A 99 -7.42 -12.15 -0.89
C ALA A 99 -7.67 -10.65 -0.81
N SER A 100 -6.62 -9.83 -0.67
CA SER A 100 -6.70 -8.37 -0.64
C SER A 100 -7.17 -7.77 -1.96
N SER A 101 -6.83 -8.39 -3.09
CA SER A 101 -7.14 -7.89 -4.43
C SER A 101 -8.44 -8.45 -5.03
N LYS A 102 -9.07 -9.43 -4.37
CA LYS A 102 -10.24 -10.20 -4.87
C LYS A 102 -11.39 -9.32 -5.38
N TYR A 103 -11.61 -8.17 -4.75
CA TYR A 103 -12.72 -7.28 -5.06
C TYR A 103 -12.34 -6.09 -5.93
N ASN A 104 -11.13 -6.08 -6.49
CA ASN A 104 -10.71 -5.03 -7.41
C ASN A 104 -11.49 -5.09 -8.72
N LEU A 105 -11.98 -3.92 -9.18
CA LEU A 105 -12.62 -3.77 -10.48
C LEU A 105 -11.59 -3.58 -11.59
N GLY A 106 -12.01 -3.96 -12.81
CA GLY A 106 -11.31 -3.59 -14.04
C GLY A 106 -10.44 -4.70 -14.62
N TRP A 107 -9.76 -4.38 -15.69
CA TRP A 107 -9.06 -5.28 -16.60
C TRP A 107 -7.62 -5.63 -16.17
N VAL A 108 -7.08 -4.94 -15.15
CA VAL A 108 -5.73 -5.18 -14.64
C VAL A 108 -5.78 -5.78 -13.23
N ASN A 109 -4.96 -6.81 -13.00
CA ASN A 109 -4.78 -7.33 -11.65
C ASN A 109 -3.95 -6.33 -10.82
N ARG A 110 -4.56 -5.72 -9.81
CA ARG A 110 -3.99 -4.66 -8.98
C ARG A 110 -3.57 -5.21 -7.63
N THR A 111 -2.31 -5.58 -7.51
CA THR A 111 -1.71 -6.09 -6.27
C THR A 111 -0.86 -5.05 -5.54
N ILE A 112 -0.59 -3.92 -6.20
CA ILE A 112 0.25 -2.83 -5.66
C ILE A 112 -0.56 -1.67 -5.07
N ASN A 113 -1.89 -1.74 -5.10
CA ASN A 113 -2.81 -0.70 -4.64
C ASN A 113 -3.00 -0.71 -3.11
N VAL A 114 -1.89 -0.65 -2.42
CA VAL A 114 -1.80 -0.57 -0.96
C VAL A 114 -0.90 0.59 -0.54
N PRO A 115 -1.23 1.31 0.54
CA PRO A 115 -0.56 2.56 0.89
C PRO A 115 0.91 2.38 1.32
N THR A 116 1.33 1.16 1.59
CA THR A 116 2.69 0.85 2.06
C THR A 116 3.62 0.35 0.96
N MET A 117 3.12 0.07 -0.25
CA MET A 117 3.93 -0.54 -1.33
C MET A 117 5.19 0.25 -1.66
N VAL A 118 5.07 1.56 -1.80
CA VAL A 118 6.21 2.42 -2.16
C VAL A 118 7.29 2.47 -1.07
N LEU A 119 6.94 2.24 0.19
CA LEU A 119 7.88 2.28 1.31
C LEU A 119 8.98 1.21 1.18
N GLN A 120 8.69 0.11 0.50
CA GLN A 120 9.64 -0.97 0.25
C GLN A 120 10.91 -0.46 -0.45
N PHE A 121 10.80 0.52 -1.36
CA PHE A 121 11.94 1.10 -2.06
C PHE A 121 12.87 1.93 -1.15
N ALA A 122 12.34 2.45 -0.02
CA ALA A 122 13.10 3.26 0.93
C ALA A 122 13.67 2.45 2.11
N ARG A 123 13.36 1.16 2.23
CA ARG A 123 13.96 0.30 3.27
C ARG A 123 15.48 0.28 3.13
N PRO A 124 16.25 0.31 4.23
CA PRO A 124 17.72 0.35 4.18
C PRO A 124 18.34 -0.79 3.36
N ASP A 125 17.79 -2.00 3.48
CA ASP A 125 18.24 -3.19 2.76
C ASP A 125 17.86 -3.18 1.26
N GLN A 126 16.93 -2.31 0.83
CA GLN A 126 16.48 -2.20 -0.55
C GLN A 126 16.96 -0.93 -1.27
N GLN A 127 17.46 0.06 -0.54
CA GLN A 127 17.86 1.35 -1.14
C GLN A 127 18.90 1.22 -2.24
N ALA A 128 19.87 0.30 -2.11
CA ALA A 128 20.90 0.07 -3.12
C ALA A 128 20.34 -0.39 -4.48
N ARG A 129 19.10 -0.87 -4.52
CA ARG A 129 18.44 -1.33 -5.74
C ARG A 129 17.89 -0.20 -6.60
N SER A 130 17.90 1.04 -6.08
CA SER A 130 17.34 2.22 -6.75
C SER A 130 18.34 3.37 -6.76
N ALA A 131 18.27 4.21 -7.81
CA ALA A 131 18.94 5.49 -7.80
C ALA A 131 18.03 6.53 -7.15
N PHE A 132 18.53 7.22 -6.14
CA PHE A 132 17.84 8.30 -5.47
C PHE A 132 18.45 9.65 -5.82
N ARG A 133 17.59 10.66 -5.99
CA ARG A 133 18.02 12.03 -6.18
C ARG A 133 17.17 13.00 -5.36
N ARG A 134 17.79 14.01 -4.79
CA ARG A 134 17.08 15.16 -4.21
C ARG A 134 16.43 15.94 -5.36
N ALA A 135 15.18 16.33 -5.14
CA ALA A 135 14.47 17.28 -5.98
C ALA A 135 14.19 18.57 -5.16
N GLY A 136 13.22 19.36 -5.59
CA GLY A 136 12.89 20.64 -4.97
C GLY A 136 12.36 20.52 -3.53
N MET A 137 12.17 21.68 -2.92
CA MET A 137 11.32 21.83 -1.74
C MET A 137 9.89 22.07 -2.20
N SER A 138 8.93 21.51 -1.49
CA SER A 138 7.51 21.73 -1.71
C SER A 138 6.87 22.22 -0.41
N GLU A 139 5.87 23.08 -0.54
CA GLU A 139 4.99 23.43 0.56
C GLU A 139 3.78 22.49 0.52
N VAL A 140 3.50 21.85 1.62
CA VAL A 140 2.33 21.00 1.81
C VAL A 140 1.60 21.42 3.07
N SER A 141 0.39 20.92 3.31
CA SER A 141 -0.45 21.32 4.46
C SER A 141 0.25 21.21 5.84
N VAL A 142 1.31 20.43 5.93
CA VAL A 142 2.08 20.19 7.17
C VAL A 142 3.44 20.93 7.19
N GLY A 143 3.69 21.86 6.26
CA GLY A 143 4.88 22.68 6.16
C GLY A 143 5.79 22.31 4.98
N ARG A 144 7.05 22.81 5.03
CA ARG A 144 8.05 22.59 3.98
C ARG A 144 8.64 21.19 4.05
N VAL A 145 8.64 20.51 2.92
CA VAL A 145 9.14 19.13 2.77
C VAL A 145 10.11 19.03 1.59
N ARG A 146 11.04 18.09 1.68
CA ARG A 146 11.97 17.75 0.63
C ARG A 146 11.39 16.63 -0.23
N GLU A 147 11.39 16.80 -1.53
CA GLU A 147 11.13 15.73 -2.46
C GLU A 147 12.40 14.91 -2.72
N ILE A 148 12.30 13.59 -2.57
CA ILE A 148 13.31 12.62 -2.98
C ILE A 148 12.68 11.72 -4.03
N ARG A 149 13.21 11.73 -5.24
CA ARG A 149 12.78 10.84 -6.32
C ARG A 149 13.63 9.59 -6.35
N PHE A 150 13.02 8.47 -6.73
CA PHE A 150 13.73 7.22 -6.97
C PHE A 150 13.43 6.65 -8.35
N ASN A 151 14.37 5.84 -8.84
CA ASN A 151 14.25 5.04 -10.04
C ASN A 151 14.90 3.68 -9.77
N GLU A 152 14.11 2.63 -9.81
CA GLU A 152 14.57 1.27 -9.60
C GLU A 152 15.54 0.83 -10.71
N ARG A 153 16.66 0.20 -10.32
CA ARG A 153 17.71 -0.23 -11.27
C ARG A 153 17.98 -1.73 -11.23
N ALA A 154 17.90 -2.35 -10.06
CA ALA A 154 18.25 -3.75 -9.89
C ALA A 154 17.19 -4.71 -10.44
N LEU A 155 17.62 -5.89 -10.84
CA LEU A 155 16.80 -7.04 -11.13
C LEU A 155 16.98 -8.12 -10.05
N PRO A 156 15.99 -8.98 -9.80
CA PRO A 156 14.60 -8.89 -10.30
C PRO A 156 13.91 -7.63 -9.79
N ARG A 157 12.91 -7.13 -10.50
CA ARG A 157 12.14 -5.96 -10.07
C ARG A 157 11.36 -6.26 -8.80
N MET A 158 11.18 -5.23 -7.96
CA MET A 158 10.36 -5.33 -6.75
C MET A 158 8.88 -5.51 -7.09
N ILE A 159 8.42 -4.83 -8.13
CA ILE A 159 7.10 -5.03 -8.74
C ILE A 159 7.33 -5.78 -10.05
N GLN A 160 6.90 -7.04 -10.08
CA GLN A 160 7.08 -7.88 -11.26
C GLN A 160 6.04 -7.53 -12.33
N THR A 161 6.52 -7.25 -13.53
CA THR A 161 5.70 -7.01 -14.73
C THR A 161 6.24 -7.87 -15.87
N PRO A 162 5.41 -8.20 -16.89
CA PRO A 162 5.86 -9.06 -18.00
C PRO A 162 7.08 -8.56 -18.75
N ASP A 163 7.28 -7.24 -18.81
CA ASP A 163 8.38 -6.56 -19.48
C ASP A 163 9.49 -6.09 -18.54
N ASN A 164 9.47 -6.53 -17.26
CA ASN A 164 10.42 -6.10 -16.23
C ASN A 164 10.52 -4.57 -16.10
N ALA A 165 9.38 -3.87 -16.15
CA ALA A 165 9.34 -2.42 -16.05
C ALA A 165 9.91 -1.92 -14.72
N ALA A 166 10.76 -0.90 -14.79
CA ALA A 166 11.29 -0.27 -13.59
C ALA A 166 10.24 0.59 -12.90
N ALA A 167 10.14 0.47 -11.59
CA ALA A 167 9.35 1.37 -10.77
C ALA A 167 10.08 2.70 -10.58
N THR A 168 9.32 3.79 -10.61
CA THR A 168 9.78 5.14 -10.27
C THR A 168 8.83 5.75 -9.25
N GLY A 169 9.26 6.82 -8.59
CA GLY A 169 8.38 7.53 -7.66
C GLY A 169 9.08 8.60 -6.87
N ALA A 170 8.39 9.09 -5.85
CA ALA A 170 8.88 10.13 -4.99
C ALA A 170 8.38 9.98 -3.54
N PHE A 171 9.18 10.49 -2.62
CA PHE A 171 8.88 10.67 -1.20
C PHE A 171 8.98 12.17 -0.89
N TRP A 172 7.95 12.72 -0.28
CA TRP A 172 7.98 14.06 0.32
C TRP A 172 8.19 13.90 1.82
N ILE A 173 9.31 14.38 2.31
CA ILE A 173 9.76 14.12 3.69
C ILE A 173 10.14 15.38 4.42
N ASP A 174 9.93 15.35 5.72
CA ASP A 174 10.57 16.28 6.65
C ASP A 174 12.08 15.97 6.71
N GLU A 175 12.94 16.96 6.39
CA GLU A 175 14.39 16.72 6.30
C GLU A 175 15.05 16.43 7.66
N ALA A 176 14.48 16.92 8.75
CA ALA A 176 15.06 16.73 10.07
C ALA A 176 14.87 15.30 10.59
N THR A 177 13.69 14.73 10.34
CA THR A 177 13.28 13.46 10.92
C THR A 177 13.26 12.30 9.91
N GLY A 178 13.24 12.58 8.61
CA GLY A 178 12.99 11.60 7.55
C GLY A 178 11.52 11.19 7.43
N ARG A 179 10.62 11.81 8.21
CA ARG A 179 9.20 11.50 8.25
C ARG A 179 8.55 11.75 6.90
N ILE A 180 7.80 10.75 6.43
CA ILE A 180 7.09 10.81 5.16
C ILE A 180 5.74 11.49 5.38
N VAL A 181 5.39 12.44 4.50
CA VAL A 181 4.09 13.13 4.48
C VAL A 181 3.29 12.81 3.23
N ARG A 182 3.98 12.44 2.15
CA ARG A 182 3.36 12.01 0.90
C ARG A 182 4.29 11.06 0.17
N THR A 183 3.73 10.16 -0.61
CA THR A 183 4.47 9.32 -1.56
C THR A 183 3.77 9.24 -2.90
N GLU A 184 4.53 8.93 -3.95
CA GLU A 184 4.02 8.58 -5.27
C GLU A 184 4.81 7.38 -5.80
N LEU A 185 4.10 6.41 -6.34
CA LEU A 185 4.64 5.27 -7.08
C LEU A 185 4.13 5.32 -8.51
N ARG A 186 5.01 5.08 -9.47
CA ARG A 186 4.68 4.95 -10.88
C ARG A 186 5.33 3.71 -11.47
N VAL A 187 4.54 2.91 -12.16
CA VAL A 187 4.99 1.75 -12.92
C VAL A 187 4.39 1.84 -14.32
N SER A 188 5.23 1.76 -15.37
CA SER A 188 4.78 1.77 -16.75
C SER A 188 5.21 0.47 -17.40
N ALA A 189 4.27 -0.46 -17.57
CA ALA A 189 4.48 -1.78 -18.12
C ALA A 189 3.75 -1.91 -19.48
N GLY A 190 4.48 -2.13 -20.56
CA GLY A 190 3.94 -2.07 -21.92
C GLY A 190 3.24 -0.73 -22.16
N SER A 191 1.96 -0.77 -22.53
CA SER A 191 1.14 0.42 -22.74
C SER A 191 0.40 0.89 -21.48
N THR A 192 0.51 0.18 -20.37
CA THR A 192 -0.22 0.47 -19.12
C THR A 192 0.65 1.28 -18.18
N THR A 193 0.11 2.38 -17.67
CA THR A 193 0.74 3.17 -16.59
C THR A 193 -0.13 3.14 -15.36
N ALA A 194 0.47 2.73 -14.23
CA ALA A 194 -0.08 2.82 -12.89
C ALA A 194 0.56 3.99 -12.13
N VAL A 195 -0.24 4.81 -11.48
CA VAL A 195 0.21 5.87 -10.57
C VAL A 195 -0.56 5.76 -9.28
N ILE A 196 0.16 5.68 -8.15
CA ILE A 196 -0.44 5.57 -6.82
C ILE A 196 0.17 6.65 -5.94
N GLY A 197 -0.66 7.55 -5.45
CA GLY A 197 -0.28 8.62 -4.51
C GLY A 197 -0.87 8.37 -3.13
N VAL A 198 -0.07 8.53 -2.08
CA VAL A 198 -0.52 8.37 -0.69
C VAL A 198 -0.19 9.61 0.11
N SER A 199 -1.14 10.10 0.89
CA SER A 199 -0.96 11.19 1.85
C SER A 199 -1.02 10.62 3.27
N TYR A 200 -0.13 11.13 4.13
CA TYR A 200 -0.01 10.72 5.53
C TYR A 200 -0.34 11.89 6.44
N ALA A 201 -0.98 11.63 7.57
CA ALA A 201 -1.26 12.62 8.61
C ALA A 201 -1.02 12.06 10.01
N ARG A 202 -0.72 12.96 10.95
CA ARG A 202 -0.57 12.58 12.36
C ARG A 202 -1.89 12.11 12.92
N GLN A 203 -1.86 10.98 13.62
CA GLN A 203 -2.95 10.45 14.41
C GLN A 203 -2.64 10.67 15.89
N PRO A 204 -3.19 11.72 16.53
CA PRO A 204 -2.78 12.13 17.87
C PRO A 204 -2.94 11.05 18.93
N LYS A 205 -4.00 10.23 18.82
CA LYS A 205 -4.28 9.14 19.79
C LYS A 205 -3.22 8.04 19.78
N LEU A 206 -2.52 7.84 18.66
CA LEU A 206 -1.50 6.80 18.51
C LEU A 206 -0.09 7.39 18.50
N ASP A 207 0.03 8.72 18.35
CA ASP A 207 1.26 9.47 18.10
C ASP A 207 2.05 8.98 16.88
N LEU A 208 1.32 8.53 15.84
CA LEU A 208 1.88 8.01 14.59
C LEU A 208 1.43 8.86 13.39
N TRP A 209 2.27 8.88 12.36
CA TRP A 209 1.90 9.36 11.02
C TRP A 209 1.41 8.19 10.19
N LEU A 210 0.13 8.18 9.84
CA LEU A 210 -0.52 7.05 9.16
C LEU A 210 -1.08 7.49 7.81
N PRO A 211 -1.25 6.58 6.83
CA PRO A 211 -1.87 6.89 5.57
C PRO A 211 -3.33 7.30 5.84
N VAL A 212 -3.74 8.43 5.30
CA VAL A 212 -5.13 8.90 5.44
C VAL A 212 -5.88 8.92 4.12
N LEU A 213 -5.14 8.98 3.00
CA LEU A 213 -5.70 9.00 1.66
C LEU A 213 -4.75 8.29 0.69
N MET A 214 -5.28 7.40 -0.12
CA MET A 214 -4.61 6.85 -1.30
C MET A 214 -5.47 7.14 -2.52
N ASN A 215 -4.83 7.63 -3.59
CA ASN A 215 -5.42 7.75 -4.92
C ASN A 215 -4.62 6.91 -5.89
N GLU A 216 -5.30 6.20 -6.77
CA GLU A 216 -4.66 5.42 -7.81
C GLU A 216 -5.29 5.68 -9.18
N ARG A 217 -4.48 5.49 -10.22
CA ARG A 217 -4.92 5.58 -11.60
C ARG A 217 -4.16 4.58 -12.44
N TYR A 218 -4.91 3.78 -13.21
CA TYR A 218 -4.37 2.88 -14.23
C TYR A 218 -4.92 3.30 -15.58
N SER A 219 -4.03 3.55 -16.52
CA SER A 219 -4.39 4.03 -17.85
C SER A 219 -3.62 3.31 -18.94
N THR A 220 -4.29 3.08 -20.05
CA THR A 220 -3.72 2.57 -21.30
C THR A 220 -4.49 3.20 -22.46
N PRO A 221 -3.89 3.39 -23.66
CA PRO A 221 -4.56 4.01 -24.80
C PRO A 221 -5.80 3.27 -25.30
N ARG A 222 -5.94 1.98 -24.99
CA ARG A 222 -6.96 1.09 -25.61
C ARG A 222 -8.04 0.60 -24.66
N GLN A 223 -7.99 0.95 -23.39
CA GLN A 223 -8.95 0.46 -22.41
C GLN A 223 -9.45 1.58 -21.48
N ALA A 224 -10.53 1.29 -20.80
CA ALA A 224 -11.08 2.17 -19.79
C ALA A 224 -10.03 2.54 -18.73
N THR A 225 -10.01 3.79 -18.32
CA THR A 225 -9.21 4.23 -17.18
C THR A 225 -9.82 3.68 -15.90
N ILE A 226 -8.98 3.09 -15.04
CA ILE A 226 -9.35 2.70 -13.70
C ILE A 226 -8.81 3.76 -12.74
N THR A 227 -9.68 4.25 -11.86
CA THR A 227 -9.30 5.10 -10.73
C THR A 227 -9.76 4.48 -9.43
N GLY A 228 -9.03 4.75 -8.37
CA GLY A 228 -9.41 4.35 -7.03
C GLY A 228 -9.08 5.43 -6.02
N ARG A 229 -9.91 5.54 -4.99
CA ARG A 229 -9.72 6.45 -3.86
C ARG A 229 -10.02 5.73 -2.56
N ALA A 230 -9.01 5.52 -1.74
CA ALA A 230 -9.14 4.92 -0.43
C ALA A 230 -8.91 5.96 0.67
N ILE A 231 -9.79 5.98 1.66
CA ILE A 231 -9.70 6.83 2.86
C ILE A 231 -9.52 5.91 4.06
N TYR A 232 -8.52 6.20 4.88
CA TYR A 232 -8.20 5.43 6.08
C TYR A 232 -8.61 6.22 7.32
N ARG A 233 -9.37 5.57 8.21
CA ARG A 233 -9.92 6.18 9.43
C ARG A 233 -9.95 5.17 10.57
N ASN A 234 -10.43 5.59 11.74
CA ASN A 234 -10.72 4.71 12.89
C ASN A 234 -9.51 3.83 13.27
N PHE A 235 -8.32 4.46 13.26
CA PHE A 235 -7.08 3.78 13.62
C PHE A 235 -7.13 3.31 15.07
N ARG A 236 -6.79 2.03 15.28
CA ARG A 236 -6.74 1.37 16.59
C ARG A 236 -5.51 0.48 16.69
N ARG A 237 -4.95 0.33 17.89
CA ARG A 237 -3.94 -0.70 18.13
C ARG A 237 -4.62 -2.06 18.15
N PHE A 238 -3.92 -3.03 17.62
CA PHE A 238 -4.31 -4.43 17.69
C PHE A 238 -3.42 -5.08 18.76
N ASP A 239 -3.96 -5.23 19.98
CA ASP A 239 -3.30 -6.00 21.01
C ASP A 239 -3.62 -7.48 20.76
N VAL A 240 -2.61 -8.24 20.33
CA VAL A 240 -2.70 -9.70 20.33
C VAL A 240 -2.47 -10.15 21.77
N GLU A 241 -3.52 -10.24 22.57
CA GLU A 241 -3.45 -11.06 23.77
C GLU A 241 -3.29 -12.51 23.31
N VAL A 242 -2.09 -13.03 23.41
CA VAL A 242 -1.84 -14.47 23.30
C VAL A 242 -2.47 -15.09 24.53
N GLY A 243 -3.75 -15.41 24.44
CA GLY A 243 -4.45 -16.16 25.47
C GLY A 243 -3.77 -17.51 25.62
N THR A 244 -2.98 -17.67 26.66
CA THR A 244 -2.50 -18.97 27.12
C THR A 244 -3.74 -19.78 27.49
N ILE A 245 -4.15 -20.71 26.60
CA ILE A 245 -5.13 -21.71 26.93
C ILE A 245 -4.42 -22.63 27.94
N ILE A 246 -4.58 -22.34 29.21
CA ILE A 246 -4.27 -23.31 30.30
C ILE A 246 -5.33 -24.39 30.19
N LYS A 247 -4.91 -25.61 29.88
CA LYS A 247 -5.73 -26.81 29.99
C LYS A 247 -5.98 -27.15 31.45
#